data_b2fbd979ab9cb336bd7052f8ec158446
#
_entry.id   b2fbd979ab9cb336bd7052f8ec158446
#
_cell.length_a   1.000
_cell.length_b   1.000
_cell.length_c   1.000
_cell.angle_alpha   90.00
_cell.angle_beta   90.00
_cell.angle_gamma   90.00
#
_symmetry.space_group_name_H-M   'P 1'
#
loop_
_entity.id
_entity.type
_entity.pdbx_description
1 polymer ?
#
loop_
_entity_poly.entity_id
_entity_poly.type
_entity_poly.pdbx_seq_one_letter_code
_entity_poly.pdbx_strand_id
1 'polypeptide(L)'
;MLSRLLRDRGSVPEPNDIPRWLSPVPTKLESLGLRLVWLVVAINLAGTAFGFWYYRAQFAATPAEMWLFVPDSPMATLFIAGAFALWGVGRSNDTLTALAFFGNIKLGLWTPWVLVVFAEEFLAFTPLPLYGFLLVSHLAMVVQALVLHRITDFPVRAVGLAVLWYTIDLSVDYFIPVVGEPHHTVIPLARETPVALGATAFQLAGWAAVVLTIIPLLWALATRIETLAPTAEPDR
;
A
#
# COMPACT_ATOMS: atom_id res chain seq x y z
N MET A 1 19.48 12.75 24.40
CA MET A 1 19.15 12.08 23.13
C MET A 1 17.71 11.59 23.09
N LEU A 2 17.21 10.92 24.14
CA LEU A 2 15.79 10.52 24.26
C LEU A 2 14.81 11.71 24.28
N SER A 3 15.18 12.84 24.89
CA SER A 3 14.33 14.04 24.92
C SER A 3 14.14 14.72 23.56
N ARG A 4 15.04 14.49 22.58
CA ARG A 4 14.85 14.94 21.19
C ARG A 4 13.96 14.00 20.39
N LEU A 5 13.84 12.73 20.78
CA LEU A 5 12.90 11.76 20.21
C LEU A 5 11.47 11.93 20.78
N LEU A 6 11.37 12.54 21.95
CA LEU A 6 10.14 12.98 22.60
C LEU A 6 9.93 14.48 22.37
N ARG A 7 10.36 15.00 21.22
CA ARG A 7 10.10 16.38 20.85
C ARG A 7 8.64 16.67 21.13
N ASP A 8 8.43 17.78 21.82
CA ASP A 8 7.14 18.35 22.17
C ASP A 8 6.09 17.93 21.11
N ARG A 9 5.24 16.98 21.46
CA ARG A 9 4.19 16.45 20.60
C ARG A 9 3.03 17.46 20.54
N GLY A 10 3.45 18.73 20.43
CA GLY A 10 2.59 19.86 20.34
C GLY A 10 2.02 20.02 18.96
N SER A 11 1.25 19.27 18.46
CA SER A 11 0.33 19.36 17.32
C SER A 11 0.53 18.27 16.27
N VAL A 12 -0.23 17.20 16.40
CA VAL A 12 -0.71 16.44 15.24
C VAL A 12 -1.20 17.48 14.22
N PRO A 13 -0.76 17.42 12.95
CA PRO A 13 -1.21 18.37 11.94
C PRO A 13 -2.73 18.48 11.93
N GLU A 14 -3.23 19.69 11.78
CA GLU A 14 -4.68 19.88 11.62
C GLU A 14 -5.18 19.07 10.41
N PRO A 15 -6.42 18.59 10.42
CA PRO A 15 -7.01 17.93 9.28
C PRO A 15 -6.94 18.84 8.05
N ASN A 16 -6.53 18.29 6.91
CA ASN A 16 -6.63 19.00 5.66
C ASN A 16 -8.11 19.29 5.35
N ASP A 17 -8.37 20.48 4.80
CA ASP A 17 -9.71 20.85 4.33
C ASP A 17 -9.96 20.23 2.94
N ILE A 18 -10.04 18.92 2.93
CA ILE A 18 -10.35 18.11 1.73
C ILE A 18 -11.66 17.36 1.91
N PRO A 19 -12.39 17.08 0.83
CA PRO A 19 -13.65 16.35 0.88
C PRO A 19 -13.52 14.99 1.60
N ARG A 20 -14.53 14.61 2.36
CA ARG A 20 -14.53 13.36 3.15
C ARG A 20 -14.37 12.09 2.31
N TRP A 21 -14.73 12.10 1.05
CA TRP A 21 -14.52 10.95 0.18
C TRP A 21 -13.03 10.74 -0.16
N LEU A 22 -12.18 11.78 -0.06
CA LEU A 22 -10.71 11.68 -0.19
C LEU A 22 -10.04 11.27 1.13
N SER A 23 -10.56 11.72 2.29
CA SER A 23 -10.08 11.35 3.61
C SER A 23 -11.22 10.73 4.44
N PRO A 24 -11.63 9.48 4.12
CA PRO A 24 -12.79 8.84 4.76
C PRO A 24 -12.52 8.39 6.19
N VAL A 25 -11.26 8.32 6.63
CA VAL A 25 -10.90 7.92 7.99
C VAL A 25 -11.36 9.00 8.97
N PRO A 26 -12.03 8.63 10.08
CA PRO A 26 -12.41 9.62 11.08
C PRO A 26 -11.19 10.35 11.65
N THR A 27 -11.24 11.66 11.74
CA THR A 27 -10.15 12.54 12.22
C THR A 27 -9.56 12.11 13.57
N LYS A 28 -10.42 11.58 14.46
CA LYS A 28 -9.96 11.04 15.77
C LYS A 28 -9.04 9.83 15.60
N LEU A 29 -9.34 8.96 14.63
CA LEU A 29 -8.53 7.77 14.34
C LEU A 29 -7.22 8.14 13.66
N GLU A 30 -7.24 9.08 12.69
CA GLU A 30 -6.03 9.63 12.07
C GLU A 30 -5.11 10.22 13.14
N SER A 31 -5.67 11.10 14.01
CA SER A 31 -4.92 11.74 15.08
C SER A 31 -4.37 10.74 16.09
N LEU A 32 -5.10 9.66 16.39
CA LEU A 32 -4.61 8.57 17.23
C LEU A 32 -3.41 7.86 16.58
N GLY A 33 -3.53 7.52 15.29
CA GLY A 33 -2.43 6.89 14.53
C GLY A 33 -1.17 7.75 14.53
N LEU A 34 -1.31 9.05 14.29
CA LEU A 34 -0.18 9.99 14.30
C LEU A 34 0.42 10.19 15.70
N ARG A 35 -0.41 10.20 16.77
CA ARG A 35 0.10 10.22 18.15
C ARG A 35 0.87 8.97 18.53
N LEU A 36 0.47 7.82 17.98
CA LEU A 36 1.08 6.51 18.21
C LEU A 36 2.05 6.13 17.08
N VAL A 37 2.61 7.10 16.36
CA VAL A 37 3.41 6.89 15.16
C VAL A 37 4.51 5.84 15.33
N TRP A 38 5.20 5.80 16.45
CA TRP A 38 6.27 4.81 16.69
C TRP A 38 5.72 3.40 16.89
N LEU A 39 4.51 3.26 17.45
CA LEU A 39 3.83 1.97 17.49
C LEU A 39 3.43 1.53 16.09
N VAL A 40 2.90 2.45 15.27
CA VAL A 40 2.56 2.18 13.86
C VAL A 40 3.81 1.77 13.08
N VAL A 41 4.94 2.47 13.25
CA VAL A 41 6.22 2.10 12.66
C VAL A 41 6.65 0.68 13.07
N ALA A 42 6.60 0.38 14.37
CA ALA A 42 7.00 -0.93 14.89
C ALA A 42 6.12 -2.07 14.32
N ILE A 43 4.80 -1.86 14.25
CA ILE A 43 3.85 -2.83 13.66
C ILE A 43 4.17 -3.07 12.18
N ASN A 44 4.42 -2.00 11.41
CA ASN A 44 4.76 -2.14 10.00
C ASN A 44 6.11 -2.83 9.77
N LEU A 45 7.13 -2.54 10.59
CA LEU A 45 8.41 -3.25 10.52
C LEU A 45 8.26 -4.74 10.88
N ALA A 46 7.43 -5.07 11.88
CA ALA A 46 7.09 -6.46 12.18
C ALA A 46 6.35 -7.14 11.02
N GLY A 47 5.40 -6.42 10.39
CA GLY A 47 4.71 -6.89 9.18
C GLY A 47 5.67 -7.10 8.00
N THR A 48 6.62 -6.18 7.81
CA THR A 48 7.69 -6.31 6.81
C THR A 48 8.51 -7.58 7.05
N ALA A 49 8.99 -7.78 8.27
CA ALA A 49 9.79 -8.96 8.63
C ALA A 49 8.99 -10.26 8.44
N PHE A 50 7.73 -10.28 8.89
CA PHE A 50 6.82 -11.41 8.64
C PHE A 50 6.63 -11.66 7.14
N GLY A 51 6.43 -10.62 6.35
CA GLY A 51 6.24 -10.73 4.92
C GLY A 51 7.45 -11.32 4.20
N PHE A 52 8.67 -10.85 4.49
CA PHE A 52 9.90 -11.45 3.96
C PHE A 52 10.04 -12.93 4.35
N TRP A 53 9.69 -13.28 5.58
CA TRP A 53 9.67 -14.69 5.99
C TRP A 53 8.58 -15.48 5.25
N TYR A 54 7.40 -14.90 5.03
CA TYR A 54 6.30 -15.53 4.30
C TYR A 54 6.69 -15.83 2.84
N TYR A 55 7.35 -14.88 2.17
CA TYR A 55 7.79 -15.01 0.78
C TYR A 55 9.08 -15.84 0.58
N ARG A 56 9.68 -16.41 1.65
CA ARG A 56 10.96 -17.13 1.55
C ARG A 56 11.00 -18.24 0.51
N ALA A 57 9.89 -18.97 0.31
CA ALA A 57 9.80 -20.01 -0.68
C ALA A 57 9.78 -19.44 -2.12
N GLN A 58 9.09 -18.32 -2.31
CA GLN A 58 9.07 -17.63 -3.60
C GLN A 58 10.44 -17.02 -3.92
N PHE A 59 11.12 -16.41 -2.95
CA PHE A 59 12.50 -15.96 -3.13
C PHE A 59 13.43 -17.10 -3.56
N ALA A 60 13.33 -18.26 -2.92
CA ALA A 60 14.15 -19.42 -3.25
C ALA A 60 13.86 -20.00 -4.65
N ALA A 61 12.65 -19.82 -5.16
CA ALA A 61 12.23 -20.26 -6.49
C ALA A 61 12.47 -19.20 -7.59
N THR A 62 12.86 -17.98 -7.22
CA THR A 62 13.00 -16.83 -8.12
C THR A 62 14.47 -16.46 -8.30
N PRO A 63 14.97 -16.22 -9.54
CA PRO A 63 16.31 -15.69 -9.75
C PRO A 63 16.59 -14.41 -8.96
N ALA A 64 17.81 -14.25 -8.45
CA ALA A 64 18.14 -13.13 -7.55
C ALA A 64 17.92 -11.75 -8.18
N GLU A 65 18.08 -11.65 -9.50
CA GLU A 65 17.84 -10.43 -10.28
C GLU A 65 16.38 -9.96 -10.21
N MET A 66 15.45 -10.88 -9.90
CA MET A 66 14.02 -10.61 -9.83
C MET A 66 13.52 -10.44 -8.39
N TRP A 67 14.39 -10.55 -7.39
CA TRP A 67 14.00 -10.44 -5.97
C TRP A 67 13.37 -9.09 -5.60
N LEU A 68 13.64 -8.05 -6.39
CA LEU A 68 13.04 -6.73 -6.18
C LEU A 68 11.52 -6.74 -6.38
N PHE A 69 11.00 -7.65 -7.20
CA PHE A 69 9.59 -7.78 -7.59
C PHE A 69 8.86 -8.93 -6.86
N VAL A 70 9.48 -9.52 -5.83
CA VAL A 70 8.86 -10.60 -5.05
C VAL A 70 8.11 -10.08 -3.81
N PRO A 71 8.68 -9.15 -3.00
CA PRO A 71 8.10 -8.80 -1.70
C PRO A 71 7.16 -7.60 -1.76
N ASP A 72 6.14 -7.62 -2.60
CA ASP A 72 5.22 -6.51 -2.85
C ASP A 72 4.67 -5.85 -1.58
N SER A 73 3.84 -6.56 -0.83
CA SER A 73 3.24 -6.02 0.40
C SER A 73 4.26 -5.79 1.52
N PRO A 74 5.32 -6.60 1.72
CA PRO A 74 6.41 -6.27 2.64
C PRO A 74 7.13 -4.96 2.30
N MET A 75 7.35 -4.68 1.02
CA MET A 75 7.95 -3.40 0.59
C MET A 75 7.01 -2.23 0.83
N ALA A 76 5.71 -2.39 0.58
CA ALA A 76 4.72 -1.35 0.88
C ALA A 76 4.66 -1.03 2.39
N THR A 77 4.72 -2.05 3.27
CA THR A 77 4.77 -1.84 4.72
C THR A 77 6.11 -1.23 5.17
N LEU A 78 7.22 -1.55 4.49
CA LEU A 78 8.51 -0.90 4.73
C LEU A 78 8.48 0.59 4.35
N PHE A 79 7.91 0.93 3.20
CA PHE A 79 7.80 2.32 2.75
C PHE A 79 6.95 3.16 3.72
N ILE A 80 5.82 2.64 4.19
CA ILE A 80 4.97 3.40 5.12
C ILE A 80 5.61 3.49 6.51
N ALA A 81 6.33 2.47 6.98
CA ALA A 81 7.14 2.55 8.19
C ALA A 81 8.18 3.66 8.07
N GLY A 82 8.89 3.73 6.94
CA GLY A 82 9.87 4.78 6.65
C GLY A 82 9.26 6.18 6.57
N ALA A 83 8.11 6.33 5.90
CA ALA A 83 7.41 7.60 5.79
C ALA A 83 6.97 8.12 7.17
N PHE A 84 6.34 7.30 8.00
CA PHE A 84 5.95 7.66 9.36
C PHE A 84 7.14 7.88 10.28
N ALA A 85 8.23 7.10 10.13
CA ALA A 85 9.44 7.30 10.92
C ALA A 85 10.11 8.65 10.61
N LEU A 86 10.23 9.02 9.33
CA LEU A 86 10.75 10.34 8.93
C LEU A 86 9.88 11.46 9.49
N TRP A 87 8.57 11.36 9.33
CA TRP A 87 7.65 12.33 9.91
C TRP A 87 7.79 12.41 11.45
N GLY A 88 7.91 11.28 12.13
CA GLY A 88 8.09 11.20 13.58
C GLY A 88 9.37 11.86 14.09
N VAL A 89 10.41 12.00 13.25
CA VAL A 89 11.65 12.76 13.57
C VAL A 89 11.63 14.19 13.02
N GLY A 90 10.46 14.66 12.52
CA GLY A 90 10.30 16.02 12.00
C GLY A 90 10.93 16.23 10.62
N ARG A 91 11.00 15.17 9.82
CA ARG A 91 11.43 15.19 8.40
C ARG A 91 10.30 14.71 7.51
N SER A 92 10.39 14.98 6.22
CA SER A 92 9.46 14.46 5.22
C SER A 92 10.23 14.02 3.98
N ASN A 93 9.65 13.05 3.26
CA ASN A 93 10.08 12.66 1.93
C ASN A 93 8.85 12.33 1.11
N ASP A 94 8.43 13.25 0.24
CA ASP A 94 7.20 13.13 -0.53
C ASP A 94 7.22 11.91 -1.46
N THR A 95 8.37 11.56 -2.05
CA THR A 95 8.50 10.36 -2.90
C THR A 95 8.27 9.09 -2.10
N LEU A 96 8.89 8.95 -0.93
CA LEU A 96 8.67 7.80 -0.07
C LEU A 96 7.23 7.73 0.42
N THR A 97 6.62 8.88 0.75
CA THR A 97 5.22 8.96 1.17
C THR A 97 4.27 8.57 0.04
N ALA A 98 4.54 9.00 -1.21
CA ALA A 98 3.76 8.59 -2.37
C ALA A 98 3.92 7.09 -2.66
N LEU A 99 5.14 6.53 -2.62
CA LEU A 99 5.38 5.09 -2.75
C LEU A 99 4.63 4.29 -1.67
N ALA A 100 4.66 4.78 -0.42
CA ALA A 100 3.92 4.19 0.70
C ALA A 100 2.40 4.20 0.45
N PHE A 101 1.85 5.34 0.01
CA PHE A 101 0.43 5.48 -0.29
C PHE A 101 -0.02 4.52 -1.39
N PHE A 102 0.69 4.52 -2.52
CA PHE A 102 0.36 3.67 -3.66
C PHE A 102 0.41 2.19 -3.29
N GLY A 103 1.51 1.73 -2.67
CA GLY A 103 1.68 0.32 -2.32
C GLY A 103 0.65 -0.15 -1.31
N ASN A 104 0.40 0.64 -0.26
CA ASN A 104 -0.57 0.26 0.75
C ASN A 104 -2.03 0.27 0.25
N ILE A 105 -2.38 1.12 -0.73
CA ILE A 105 -3.70 1.04 -1.39
C ILE A 105 -3.75 -0.14 -2.37
N LYS A 106 -2.80 -0.23 -3.33
CA LYS A 106 -2.77 -1.28 -4.35
C LYS A 106 -2.79 -2.67 -3.70
N LEU A 107 -1.80 -2.96 -2.87
CA LEU A 107 -1.58 -4.30 -2.32
C LEU A 107 -2.50 -4.59 -1.13
N GLY A 108 -2.83 -3.52 -0.38
CA GLY A 108 -3.82 -3.59 0.69
C GLY A 108 -5.24 -3.93 0.20
N LEU A 109 -5.57 -3.67 -1.06
CA LEU A 109 -6.82 -4.07 -1.69
C LEU A 109 -6.67 -5.36 -2.52
N TRP A 110 -5.52 -5.56 -3.19
CA TRP A 110 -5.30 -6.73 -4.05
C TRP A 110 -5.35 -8.03 -3.24
N THR A 111 -4.67 -8.11 -2.10
CA THR A 111 -4.66 -9.32 -1.27
C THR A 111 -6.05 -9.68 -0.74
N PRO A 112 -6.85 -8.76 -0.12
CA PRO A 112 -8.24 -9.06 0.20
C PRO A 112 -9.08 -9.49 -0.99
N TRP A 113 -8.86 -8.88 -2.15
CA TRP A 113 -9.58 -9.22 -3.36
C TRP A 113 -9.29 -10.66 -3.80
N VAL A 114 -8.02 -11.09 -3.90
CA VAL A 114 -7.69 -12.47 -4.29
C VAL A 114 -8.15 -13.48 -3.23
N LEU A 115 -8.03 -13.15 -1.95
CA LEU A 115 -8.50 -14.00 -0.86
C LEU A 115 -10.02 -14.24 -0.93
N VAL A 116 -10.80 -13.24 -1.35
CA VAL A 116 -12.26 -13.37 -1.50
C VAL A 116 -12.64 -14.07 -2.79
N VAL A 117 -12.02 -13.69 -3.91
CA VAL A 117 -12.35 -14.25 -5.24
C VAL A 117 -11.95 -15.73 -5.34
N PHE A 118 -10.82 -16.12 -4.73
CA PHE A 118 -10.31 -17.50 -4.71
C PHE A 118 -10.38 -18.09 -3.30
N ALA A 119 -11.47 -17.79 -2.56
CA ALA A 119 -11.60 -18.17 -1.15
C ALA A 119 -11.56 -19.67 -0.93
N GLU A 120 -12.18 -20.45 -1.80
CA GLU A 120 -12.22 -21.90 -1.70
C GLU A 120 -10.82 -22.51 -1.77
N GLU A 121 -10.03 -22.07 -2.76
CA GLU A 121 -8.67 -22.53 -2.99
C GLU A 121 -7.73 -22.09 -1.87
N PHE A 122 -7.83 -20.82 -1.44
CA PHE A 122 -7.01 -20.35 -0.33
C PHE A 122 -7.31 -21.10 0.97
N LEU A 123 -8.57 -21.31 1.30
CA LEU A 123 -8.99 -22.01 2.53
C LEU A 123 -8.65 -23.51 2.53
N ALA A 124 -8.46 -24.11 1.33
CA ALA A 124 -8.02 -25.50 1.22
C ALA A 124 -6.55 -25.69 1.69
N PHE A 125 -5.71 -24.66 1.58
CA PHE A 125 -4.26 -24.73 1.87
C PHE A 125 -3.78 -23.78 2.97
N THR A 126 -4.59 -22.80 3.35
CA THR A 126 -4.21 -21.76 4.31
C THR A 126 -5.02 -21.94 5.60
N PRO A 127 -4.37 -22.15 6.77
CA PRO A 127 -5.08 -22.20 8.04
C PRO A 127 -5.91 -20.94 8.27
N LEU A 128 -7.13 -21.10 8.78
CA LEU A 128 -8.09 -20.00 8.98
C LEU A 128 -7.53 -18.80 9.77
N PRO A 129 -6.71 -18.99 10.84
CA PRO A 129 -6.09 -17.85 11.52
C PRO A 129 -5.15 -17.05 10.62
N LEU A 130 -4.37 -17.71 9.76
CA LEU A 130 -3.46 -17.05 8.82
C LEU A 130 -4.26 -16.34 7.70
N TYR A 131 -5.30 -16.98 7.17
CA TYR A 131 -6.19 -16.37 6.19
C TYR A 131 -6.83 -15.08 6.75
N GLY A 132 -7.39 -15.14 7.95
CA GLY A 132 -7.96 -13.96 8.62
C GLY A 132 -6.93 -12.88 8.90
N PHE A 133 -5.71 -13.25 9.32
CA PHE A 133 -4.61 -12.32 9.51
C PHE A 133 -4.23 -11.60 8.21
N LEU A 134 -4.08 -12.34 7.10
CA LEU A 134 -3.77 -11.76 5.81
C LEU A 134 -4.87 -10.77 5.36
N LEU A 135 -6.14 -11.16 5.50
CA LEU A 135 -7.26 -10.29 5.15
C LEU A 135 -7.26 -8.99 5.96
N VAL A 136 -7.21 -9.09 7.28
CA VAL A 136 -7.33 -7.94 8.19
C VAL A 136 -6.10 -7.04 8.11
N SER A 137 -4.89 -7.61 8.06
CA SER A 137 -3.65 -6.83 7.97
C SER A 137 -3.58 -6.01 6.68
N HIS A 138 -4.01 -6.56 5.55
CA HIS A 138 -4.01 -5.83 4.28
C HIS A 138 -5.10 -4.75 4.24
N LEU A 139 -6.29 -4.98 4.80
CA LEU A 139 -7.28 -3.90 4.96
C LEU A 139 -6.75 -2.79 5.88
N ALA A 140 -5.99 -3.13 6.93
CA ALA A 140 -5.33 -2.14 7.78
C ALA A 140 -4.27 -1.32 7.02
N MET A 141 -3.59 -1.91 6.00
CA MET A 141 -2.68 -1.17 5.11
C MET A 141 -3.42 -0.04 4.38
N VAL A 142 -4.64 -0.29 3.90
CA VAL A 142 -5.47 0.74 3.25
C VAL A 142 -5.80 1.85 4.23
N VAL A 143 -6.27 1.50 5.42
CA VAL A 143 -6.65 2.50 6.45
C VAL A 143 -5.47 3.40 6.82
N GLN A 144 -4.28 2.83 7.04
CA GLN A 144 -3.10 3.63 7.38
C GLN A 144 -2.57 4.48 6.22
N ALA A 145 -2.73 4.02 4.96
CA ALA A 145 -2.38 4.82 3.79
C ALA A 145 -3.18 6.13 3.75
N LEU A 146 -4.46 6.07 4.12
CA LEU A 146 -5.33 7.25 4.14
C LEU A 146 -4.93 8.28 5.22
N VAL A 147 -4.18 7.86 6.26
CA VAL A 147 -3.62 8.79 7.24
C VAL A 147 -2.51 9.66 6.64
N LEU A 148 -1.85 9.22 5.56
CA LEU A 148 -0.78 9.97 4.90
C LEU A 148 -1.25 11.32 4.34
N HIS A 149 -2.54 11.49 4.06
CA HIS A 149 -3.12 12.79 3.66
C HIS A 149 -2.85 13.91 4.68
N ARG A 150 -2.61 13.57 5.96
CA ARG A 150 -2.31 14.53 7.03
C ARG A 150 -0.86 15.03 7.00
N ILE A 151 0.03 14.37 6.25
CA ILE A 151 1.47 14.61 6.27
C ILE A 151 2.08 14.88 4.90
N THR A 152 1.28 14.85 3.83
CA THR A 152 1.72 15.16 2.46
C THR A 152 0.59 15.73 1.61
N ASP A 153 0.95 16.58 0.65
CA ASP A 153 0.05 17.17 -0.35
C ASP A 153 0.16 16.46 -1.71
N PHE A 154 0.82 15.31 -1.76
CA PHE A 154 1.06 14.54 -2.98
C PHE A 154 1.60 15.37 -4.16
N PRO A 155 2.81 15.95 -4.08
CA PRO A 155 3.39 16.69 -5.20
C PRO A 155 3.46 15.84 -6.45
N VAL A 156 3.10 16.40 -7.61
CA VAL A 156 2.98 15.68 -8.89
C VAL A 156 4.24 14.88 -9.25
N ARG A 157 5.43 15.40 -8.94
CA ARG A 157 6.69 14.69 -9.14
C ARG A 157 6.77 13.40 -8.30
N ALA A 158 6.37 13.45 -7.04
CA ALA A 158 6.36 12.29 -6.16
C ALA A 158 5.33 11.25 -6.60
N VAL A 159 4.14 11.70 -6.99
CA VAL A 159 3.10 10.85 -7.59
C VAL A 159 3.61 10.19 -8.87
N GLY A 160 4.26 10.95 -9.77
CA GLY A 160 4.83 10.43 -11.02
C GLY A 160 5.87 9.33 -10.78
N LEU A 161 6.76 9.48 -9.79
CA LEU A 161 7.73 8.46 -9.43
C LEU A 161 7.08 7.20 -8.84
N ALA A 162 6.03 7.36 -8.01
CA ALA A 162 5.28 6.23 -7.48
C ALA A 162 4.53 5.48 -8.59
N VAL A 163 3.87 6.20 -9.51
CA VAL A 163 3.22 5.60 -10.69
C VAL A 163 4.22 4.82 -11.52
N LEU A 164 5.38 5.43 -11.82
CA LEU A 164 6.42 4.77 -12.60
C LEU A 164 6.85 3.44 -11.93
N TRP A 165 7.13 3.47 -10.63
CA TRP A 165 7.52 2.27 -9.88
C TRP A 165 6.45 1.18 -9.96
N TYR A 166 5.20 1.50 -9.58
CA TYR A 166 4.13 0.50 -9.55
C TYR A 166 3.63 0.07 -10.94
N THR A 167 3.91 0.84 -11.99
CA THR A 167 3.69 0.43 -13.37
C THR A 167 4.76 -0.56 -13.83
N ILE A 168 6.04 -0.36 -13.45
CA ILE A 168 7.12 -1.32 -13.72
C ILE A 168 6.83 -2.62 -12.99
N ASP A 169 6.53 -2.57 -11.70
CA ASP A 169 6.14 -3.70 -10.86
C ASP A 169 4.98 -4.50 -11.48
N LEU A 170 3.86 -3.84 -11.78
CA LEU A 170 2.72 -4.43 -12.47
C LEU A 170 3.10 -5.09 -13.81
N SER A 171 3.99 -4.45 -14.58
CA SER A 171 4.40 -4.96 -15.88
C SER A 171 5.21 -6.24 -15.75
N VAL A 172 6.12 -6.30 -14.78
CA VAL A 172 6.93 -7.49 -14.48
C VAL A 172 6.08 -8.62 -13.93
N ASP A 173 5.09 -8.30 -13.10
CA ASP A 173 4.20 -9.28 -12.48
C ASP A 173 3.28 -9.98 -13.48
N TYR A 174 2.77 -9.25 -14.49
CA TYR A 174 1.66 -9.76 -15.30
C TYR A 174 1.87 -9.71 -16.81
N PHE A 175 2.77 -8.85 -17.32
CA PHE A 175 2.78 -8.57 -18.76
C PHE A 175 4.12 -8.83 -19.46
N ILE A 176 5.25 -8.64 -18.77
CA ILE A 176 6.58 -8.72 -19.38
C ILE A 176 7.40 -9.80 -18.69
N PRO A 177 7.68 -10.93 -19.38
CA PRO A 177 8.59 -11.95 -18.87
C PRO A 177 10.04 -11.44 -18.96
N VAL A 178 10.55 -10.83 -17.89
CA VAL A 178 11.91 -10.28 -17.85
C VAL A 178 12.94 -11.42 -17.71
N VAL A 179 12.73 -12.31 -16.74
CA VAL A 179 13.52 -13.53 -16.55
C VAL A 179 12.56 -14.68 -16.27
N GLY A 180 12.39 -15.57 -17.24
CA GLY A 180 11.40 -16.65 -17.15
C GLY A 180 9.97 -16.12 -17.32
N GLU A 181 9.05 -16.65 -16.53
CA GLU A 181 7.64 -16.24 -16.54
C GLU A 181 7.42 -14.97 -15.71
N PRO A 182 6.34 -14.20 -15.94
CA PRO A 182 5.96 -13.08 -15.09
C PRO A 182 5.89 -13.45 -13.61
N HIS A 183 6.34 -12.56 -12.73
CA HIS A 183 6.53 -12.81 -11.30
C HIS A 183 5.44 -12.13 -10.46
N HIS A 184 4.27 -12.75 -10.36
CA HIS A 184 3.22 -12.28 -9.47
C HIS A 184 3.19 -13.05 -8.15
N THR A 185 2.53 -12.49 -7.15
CA THR A 185 2.23 -13.20 -5.91
C THR A 185 1.48 -14.50 -6.20
N VAL A 186 1.91 -15.59 -5.61
CA VAL A 186 1.36 -16.92 -5.87
C VAL A 186 -0.10 -17.00 -5.42
N ILE A 187 -0.99 -17.38 -6.35
CA ILE A 187 -2.37 -17.81 -6.06
C ILE A 187 -2.40 -19.35 -6.10
N PRO A 188 -3.22 -20.03 -5.28
CA PRO A 188 -3.26 -21.49 -5.21
C PRO A 188 -4.04 -22.13 -6.38
N LEU A 189 -3.86 -21.61 -7.58
CA LEU A 189 -4.44 -22.07 -8.83
C LEU A 189 -3.38 -22.05 -9.93
N ALA A 190 -3.48 -22.98 -10.88
CA ALA A 190 -2.68 -22.89 -12.10
C ALA A 190 -3.08 -21.62 -12.88
N ARG A 191 -2.10 -20.98 -13.53
CA ARG A 191 -2.30 -19.71 -14.26
C ARG A 191 -3.41 -19.80 -15.30
N GLU A 192 -3.48 -20.92 -16.01
CA GLU A 192 -4.40 -21.17 -17.12
C GLU A 192 -5.76 -21.67 -16.65
N THR A 193 -5.98 -21.85 -15.34
CA THR A 193 -7.27 -22.31 -14.82
C THR A 193 -8.38 -21.33 -15.23
N PRO A 194 -9.38 -21.78 -16.02
CA PRO A 194 -10.52 -20.95 -16.38
C PRO A 194 -11.33 -20.61 -15.12
N VAL A 195 -11.71 -19.35 -14.97
CA VAL A 195 -12.47 -18.91 -13.80
C VAL A 195 -13.74 -18.17 -14.22
N ALA A 196 -13.79 -16.88 -14.18
CA ALA A 196 -14.96 -16.07 -14.48
C ALA A 196 -14.76 -15.21 -15.74
N LEU A 197 -15.85 -14.79 -16.39
CA LEU A 197 -15.83 -13.88 -17.53
C LEU A 197 -15.00 -14.37 -18.73
N GLY A 198 -14.78 -15.67 -18.86
CA GLY A 198 -13.93 -16.26 -19.91
C GLY A 198 -12.44 -16.02 -19.70
N ALA A 199 -12.01 -15.54 -18.55
CA ALA A 199 -10.63 -15.29 -18.18
C ALA A 199 -10.00 -16.49 -17.44
N THR A 200 -8.69 -16.57 -17.49
CA THR A 200 -7.91 -17.45 -16.59
C THR A 200 -7.70 -16.78 -15.23
N ALA A 201 -7.32 -17.56 -14.21
CA ALA A 201 -7.00 -17.06 -12.87
C ALA A 201 -5.93 -15.95 -12.95
N PHE A 202 -4.90 -16.14 -13.77
CA PHE A 202 -3.82 -15.18 -13.98
C PHE A 202 -4.32 -13.88 -14.63
N GLN A 203 -5.14 -13.98 -15.68
CA GLN A 203 -5.70 -12.81 -16.35
C GLN A 203 -6.61 -12.01 -15.43
N LEU A 204 -7.47 -12.69 -14.67
CA LEU A 204 -8.37 -12.03 -13.73
C LEU A 204 -7.61 -11.29 -12.62
N ALA A 205 -6.55 -11.91 -12.08
CA ALA A 205 -5.67 -11.28 -11.09
C ALA A 205 -4.93 -10.06 -11.68
N GLY A 206 -4.45 -10.15 -12.92
CA GLY A 206 -3.80 -9.05 -13.62
C GLY A 206 -4.76 -7.88 -13.90
N TRP A 207 -6.00 -8.14 -14.31
CA TRP A 207 -7.01 -7.09 -14.50
C TRP A 207 -7.30 -6.34 -13.19
N ALA A 208 -7.45 -7.07 -12.08
CA ALA A 208 -7.59 -6.45 -10.78
C ALA A 208 -6.37 -5.60 -10.41
N ALA A 209 -5.16 -6.12 -10.63
CA ALA A 209 -3.92 -5.40 -10.34
C ALA A 209 -3.80 -4.09 -11.15
N VAL A 210 -4.23 -4.08 -12.43
CA VAL A 210 -4.30 -2.85 -13.25
C VAL A 210 -5.22 -1.82 -12.62
N VAL A 211 -6.46 -2.20 -12.31
CA VAL A 211 -7.45 -1.29 -11.69
C VAL A 211 -6.90 -0.75 -10.37
N LEU A 212 -6.34 -1.62 -9.54
CA LEU A 212 -5.81 -1.26 -8.22
C LEU A 212 -4.52 -0.42 -8.29
N THR A 213 -3.83 -0.39 -9.42
CA THR A 213 -2.71 0.53 -9.66
C THR A 213 -3.22 1.93 -10.07
N ILE A 214 -4.36 2.00 -10.75
CA ILE A 214 -4.97 3.28 -11.19
C ILE A 214 -5.65 4.00 -10.01
N ILE A 215 -6.26 3.28 -9.09
CA ILE A 215 -7.00 3.87 -7.95
C ILE A 215 -6.14 4.85 -7.13
N PRO A 216 -4.95 4.50 -6.60
CA PRO A 216 -4.14 5.42 -5.83
C PRO A 216 -3.64 6.60 -6.66
N LEU A 217 -3.44 6.46 -7.97
CA LEU A 217 -3.10 7.57 -8.87
C LEU A 217 -4.21 8.61 -8.88
N LEU A 218 -5.44 8.19 -9.18
CA LEU A 218 -6.58 9.10 -9.23
C LEU A 218 -6.83 9.74 -7.86
N TRP A 219 -6.67 8.98 -6.79
CA TRP A 219 -6.86 9.46 -5.43
C TRP A 219 -5.81 10.50 -5.03
N ALA A 220 -4.53 10.24 -5.27
CA ALA A 220 -3.44 11.18 -4.98
C ALA A 220 -3.57 12.48 -5.79
N LEU A 221 -3.92 12.39 -7.10
CA LEU A 221 -4.13 13.55 -7.94
C LEU A 221 -5.37 14.37 -7.53
N ALA A 222 -6.47 13.71 -7.17
CA ALA A 222 -7.66 14.38 -6.66
C ALA A 222 -7.34 15.12 -5.34
N THR A 223 -6.62 14.48 -4.41
CA THR A 223 -6.13 15.14 -3.20
C THR A 223 -5.27 16.36 -3.53
N ARG A 224 -4.35 16.21 -4.51
CA ARG A 224 -3.49 17.32 -4.92
C ARG A 224 -4.28 18.50 -5.50
N ILE A 225 -5.31 18.23 -6.28
CA ILE A 225 -6.19 19.27 -6.85
C ILE A 225 -6.89 20.03 -5.73
N GLU A 226 -7.49 19.31 -4.78
CA GLU A 226 -8.19 19.94 -3.64
C GLU A 226 -7.25 20.78 -2.76
N THR A 227 -6.03 20.29 -2.51
CA THR A 227 -5.04 21.04 -1.71
C THR A 227 -4.51 22.29 -2.43
N LEU A 228 -4.67 22.40 -3.74
CA LEU A 228 -4.29 23.57 -4.53
C LEU A 228 -5.48 24.51 -4.80
N ALA A 229 -6.71 24.04 -4.60
CA ALA A 229 -7.88 24.89 -4.78
C ALA A 229 -7.82 26.10 -3.83
N PRO A 230 -8.07 27.32 -4.32
CA PRO A 230 -8.17 28.48 -3.43
C PRO A 230 -9.27 28.20 -2.39
N THR A 231 -8.96 28.40 -1.12
CA THR A 231 -10.02 28.43 -0.09
C THR A 231 -11.00 29.52 -0.50
N ALA A 232 -12.25 29.13 -0.80
CA ALA A 232 -13.30 30.11 -1.08
C ALA A 232 -13.35 31.08 0.09
N GLU A 233 -13.03 32.37 -0.14
CA GLU A 233 -13.28 33.39 0.87
C GLU A 233 -14.77 33.33 1.22
N PRO A 234 -15.13 33.23 2.51
CA PRO A 234 -16.53 33.33 2.89
C PRO A 234 -17.03 34.68 2.40
N ASP A 235 -18.04 34.66 1.54
CA ASP A 235 -18.71 35.88 1.09
C ASP A 235 -19.00 36.79 2.30
N ARG A 236 -18.40 37.98 2.28
CA ARG A 236 -18.57 38.99 3.34
C ARG A 236 -19.93 39.68 3.22
#